data_f91792015e554bc4ec0a86dcd558b69a
#
_entry.id   f91792015e554bc4ec0a86dcd558b69a
#
_cell.length_a   1.000
_cell.length_b   1.000
_cell.length_c   1.000
_cell.angle_alpha   90.00
_cell.angle_beta   90.00
_cell.angle_gamma   90.00
#
_symmetry.space_group_name_H-M   'P 1'
#
loop_
_entity.id
_entity.type
_entity.pdbx_description
1 polymer ?
#
loop_
_entity_poly.entity_id
_entity_poly.type
_entity_poly.pdbx_seq_one_letter_code
_entity_poly.pdbx_strand_id
1 'polypeptide(L)'
;MSQSGDKPLKMVTCGSCGTKVFIPGDLAPLSTVACSKCGQSIMMPMRLRQFDLRGVIGKGGMGNVYRAFDTVLERWVAVKLMRKELVDDPRLLESFYREARACASLNHTNIIHIYTFDEFEGQLYLVMELADQGSLDSKIEKYHRLPELEVLDVGIKIASALDMVLKHSLLHRDIKPANILFNADNEPKLVDFGLARKVEAEHEVEDVAWGTPYYVAPEKIKREPESFLSDMYSLGGTLYHALTGHVPFDAPTVEEVVVAHVQTALTPPNLVVPEITQPTSDALVRVMAKNPAERFLSYDELIMALHAARAQLLVQQYALPETRQAKAKTAWWRL
;
A
#
# COMPACT_ATOMS: atom_id res chain seq x y z
N MET A 1 -18.29 9.40 -53.74
CA MET A 1 -17.19 8.39 -53.70
C MET A 1 -16.21 8.81 -52.62
N SER A 2 -16.40 8.32 -51.42
CA SER A 2 -15.52 8.59 -50.29
C SER A 2 -14.33 7.63 -50.35
N GLN A 3 -13.16 8.19 -50.58
CA GLN A 3 -11.90 7.43 -50.51
C GLN A 3 -11.69 6.95 -49.06
N SER A 4 -11.87 5.68 -48.82
CA SER A 4 -11.36 4.99 -47.63
C SER A 4 -9.83 4.90 -47.80
N GLY A 5 -9.12 5.95 -47.35
CA GLY A 5 -7.67 5.91 -47.28
C GLY A 5 -7.24 4.80 -46.33
N ASP A 6 -6.52 3.83 -46.87
CA ASP A 6 -5.85 2.78 -46.07
C ASP A 6 -4.93 3.46 -45.04
N LYS A 7 -5.37 3.52 -43.79
CA LYS A 7 -4.58 4.10 -42.69
C LYS A 7 -3.40 3.19 -42.41
N PRO A 8 -2.18 3.72 -42.22
CA PRO A 8 -1.01 2.91 -42.00
C PRO A 8 -1.19 2.07 -40.71
N LEU A 9 -1.02 0.77 -40.83
CA LEU A 9 -1.03 -0.14 -39.69
C LEU A 9 0.30 -0.07 -38.95
N LYS A 10 0.25 -0.01 -37.62
CA LYS A 10 1.43 -0.18 -36.75
C LYS A 10 1.46 -1.59 -36.20
N MET A 11 2.65 -2.16 -36.12
CA MET A 11 2.86 -3.47 -35.50
C MET A 11 3.29 -3.29 -34.04
N VAL A 12 2.54 -3.89 -33.11
CA VAL A 12 2.87 -3.95 -31.69
C VAL A 12 2.97 -5.41 -31.22
N THR A 13 3.83 -5.66 -30.26
CA THR A 13 3.99 -6.99 -29.68
C THR A 13 3.20 -7.09 -28.38
N CYS A 14 2.36 -8.09 -28.25
CA CYS A 14 1.64 -8.38 -27.01
C CYS A 14 2.63 -8.79 -25.91
N GLY A 15 2.66 -8.06 -24.80
CA GLY A 15 3.55 -8.32 -23.67
C GLY A 15 3.27 -9.65 -22.96
N SER A 16 2.04 -10.21 -23.11
CA SER A 16 1.63 -11.44 -22.46
C SER A 16 1.98 -12.70 -23.28
N CYS A 17 1.66 -12.70 -24.60
CA CYS A 17 1.82 -13.91 -25.41
C CYS A 17 2.85 -13.77 -26.54
N GLY A 18 3.54 -12.63 -26.65
CA GLY A 18 4.56 -12.37 -27.67
C GLY A 18 4.02 -12.22 -29.10
N THR A 19 2.71 -12.30 -29.32
CA THR A 19 2.12 -12.21 -30.67
C THR A 19 2.22 -10.78 -31.20
N LYS A 20 2.63 -10.66 -32.46
CA LYS A 20 2.61 -9.39 -33.20
C LYS A 20 1.18 -9.09 -33.62
N VAL A 21 0.66 -7.94 -33.23
CA VAL A 21 -0.69 -7.47 -33.52
C VAL A 21 -0.60 -6.22 -34.39
N PHE A 22 -1.32 -6.19 -35.50
CA PHE A 22 -1.44 -5.01 -36.36
C PHE A 22 -2.60 -4.18 -35.87
N ILE A 23 -2.35 -2.92 -35.63
CA ILE A 23 -3.31 -1.93 -35.08
C ILE A 23 -3.39 -0.72 -36.00
N PRO A 24 -4.52 0.00 -36.06
CA PRO A 24 -4.62 1.26 -36.75
C PRO A 24 -3.57 2.26 -36.25
N GLY A 25 -2.84 2.89 -37.17
CA GLY A 25 -1.74 3.78 -36.82
C GLY A 25 -2.18 5.14 -36.26
N ASP A 26 -3.47 5.45 -36.31
CA ASP A 26 -4.12 6.64 -35.78
C ASP A 26 -4.76 6.48 -34.41
N LEU A 27 -4.55 5.34 -33.76
CA LEU A 27 -5.03 5.16 -32.41
C LEU A 27 -4.42 6.18 -31.45
N ALA A 28 -5.27 6.81 -30.66
CA ALA A 28 -4.85 7.80 -29.68
C ALA A 28 -3.84 7.20 -28.67
N PRO A 29 -2.84 7.96 -28.24
CA PRO A 29 -1.98 7.55 -27.14
C PRO A 29 -2.80 7.10 -25.91
N LEU A 30 -2.32 6.11 -25.18
CA LEU A 30 -2.96 5.51 -24.00
C LEU A 30 -4.27 4.74 -24.29
N SER A 31 -4.79 4.75 -25.55
CA SER A 31 -5.90 3.86 -25.91
C SER A 31 -5.48 2.39 -25.83
N THR A 32 -6.44 1.49 -25.64
CA THR A 32 -6.19 0.07 -25.52
C THR A 32 -6.86 -0.73 -26.62
N VAL A 33 -6.18 -1.78 -27.07
CA VAL A 33 -6.69 -2.75 -28.05
C VAL A 33 -6.50 -4.16 -27.50
N ALA A 34 -7.48 -5.02 -27.69
CA ALA A 34 -7.35 -6.41 -27.28
C ALA A 34 -6.39 -7.19 -28.21
N CYS A 35 -5.51 -8.00 -27.65
CA CYS A 35 -4.70 -8.92 -28.43
C CYS A 35 -5.60 -9.94 -29.12
N SER A 36 -5.45 -10.11 -30.43
CA SER A 36 -6.26 -11.04 -31.22
C SER A 36 -6.04 -12.51 -30.84
N LYS A 37 -4.91 -12.84 -30.17
CA LYS A 37 -4.58 -14.23 -29.78
C LYS A 37 -5.01 -14.57 -28.34
N CYS A 38 -4.75 -13.69 -27.35
CA CYS A 38 -4.96 -14.00 -25.94
C CYS A 38 -5.94 -13.06 -25.22
N GLY A 39 -6.53 -12.09 -25.94
CA GLY A 39 -7.47 -11.14 -25.37
C GLY A 39 -6.84 -10.05 -24.47
N GLN A 40 -5.56 -10.17 -24.13
CA GLN A 40 -4.86 -9.22 -23.27
C GLN A 40 -4.91 -7.80 -23.87
N SER A 41 -5.21 -6.81 -23.03
CA SER A 41 -5.24 -5.40 -23.43
C SER A 41 -3.81 -4.90 -23.73
N ILE A 42 -3.61 -4.36 -24.93
CA ILE A 42 -2.36 -3.73 -25.38
C ILE A 42 -2.62 -2.23 -25.39
N MET A 43 -1.87 -1.49 -24.59
CA MET A 43 -1.97 -0.04 -24.53
C MET A 43 -1.07 0.61 -25.58
N MET A 44 -1.60 1.65 -26.25
CA MET A 44 -0.80 2.48 -27.15
C MET A 44 0.18 3.31 -26.35
N PRO A 45 1.50 3.20 -26.62
CA PRO A 45 2.49 3.97 -25.87
C PRO A 45 2.26 5.47 -26.09
N MET A 46 2.51 6.23 -25.03
CA MET A 46 2.57 7.68 -25.05
C MET A 46 3.99 8.13 -24.70
N ARG A 47 4.52 9.04 -25.48
CA ARG A 47 5.77 9.73 -25.14
C ARG A 47 5.46 10.98 -24.33
N LEU A 48 6.01 11.06 -23.12
CA LEU A 48 5.93 12.23 -22.26
C LEU A 48 7.38 12.68 -21.94
N ARG A 49 7.90 13.68 -22.67
CA ARG A 49 9.33 14.03 -22.64
C ARG A 49 10.22 12.80 -22.85
N GLN A 50 11.07 12.43 -21.90
CA GLN A 50 11.92 11.24 -21.94
C GLN A 50 11.22 9.94 -21.47
N PHE A 51 9.98 10.02 -21.01
CA PHE A 51 9.27 8.88 -20.47
C PHE A 51 8.37 8.21 -21.51
N ASP A 52 8.64 6.94 -21.81
CA ASP A 52 7.77 6.10 -22.64
C ASP A 52 6.77 5.37 -21.74
N LEU A 53 5.51 5.83 -21.70
CA LEU A 53 4.43 5.20 -20.94
C LEU A 53 3.98 3.93 -21.69
N ARG A 54 4.01 2.78 -21.01
CA ARG A 54 3.78 1.48 -21.67
C ARG A 54 2.66 0.63 -21.09
N GLY A 55 2.17 0.92 -19.89
CA GLY A 55 1.11 0.14 -19.25
C GLY A 55 0.52 0.85 -18.05
N VAL A 56 -0.77 0.68 -17.84
CA VAL A 56 -1.45 1.15 -16.61
C VAL A 56 -1.15 0.18 -15.48
N ILE A 57 -0.65 0.69 -14.36
CA ILE A 57 -0.37 -0.09 -13.14
C ILE A 57 -1.27 0.31 -11.96
N GLY A 58 -1.92 1.48 -12.05
CA GLY A 58 -2.88 1.94 -11.04
C GLY A 58 -3.90 2.90 -11.64
N LYS A 59 -5.11 2.89 -11.10
CA LYS A 59 -6.20 3.82 -11.45
C LYS A 59 -6.70 4.47 -10.18
N GLY A 60 -6.78 5.80 -10.17
CA GLY A 60 -7.27 6.57 -9.03
C GLY A 60 -8.20 7.71 -9.45
N GLY A 61 -8.87 8.31 -8.47
CA GLY A 61 -9.78 9.45 -8.71
C GLY A 61 -9.08 10.63 -9.37
N MET A 62 -7.88 10.98 -8.93
CA MET A 62 -7.10 12.12 -9.44
C MET A 62 -6.34 11.82 -10.73
N GLY A 63 -6.07 10.57 -11.06
CA GLY A 63 -5.27 10.22 -12.23
C GLY A 63 -4.93 8.75 -12.31
N ASN A 64 -4.27 8.38 -13.40
CA ASN A 64 -3.79 7.03 -13.63
C ASN A 64 -2.28 6.96 -13.45
N VAL A 65 -1.80 5.83 -12.93
CA VAL A 65 -0.38 5.54 -12.79
C VAL A 65 0.04 4.57 -13.88
N TYR A 66 1.12 4.93 -14.57
CA TYR A 66 1.65 4.17 -15.70
C TYR A 66 3.05 3.65 -15.38
N ARG A 67 3.32 2.43 -15.78
CA ARG A 67 4.68 1.94 -15.93
C ARG A 67 5.32 2.65 -17.13
N ALA A 68 6.45 3.30 -16.92
CA ALA A 68 7.13 4.06 -17.97
C ALA A 68 8.62 3.74 -17.99
N PHE A 69 9.24 3.86 -19.18
CA PHE A 69 10.67 3.74 -19.34
C PHE A 69 11.28 5.13 -19.52
N ASP A 70 12.19 5.52 -18.60
CA ASP A 70 13.01 6.71 -18.72
C ASP A 70 14.14 6.43 -19.72
N THR A 71 14.05 7.01 -20.91
CA THR A 71 15.00 6.74 -22.01
C THR A 71 16.34 7.48 -21.86
N VAL A 72 16.43 8.41 -20.92
CA VAL A 72 17.68 9.14 -20.63
C VAL A 72 18.50 8.40 -19.56
N LEU A 73 17.82 7.93 -18.50
CA LEU A 73 18.46 7.19 -17.41
C LEU A 73 18.38 5.66 -17.59
N GLU A 74 17.78 5.19 -18.68
CA GLU A 74 17.62 3.76 -19.05
C GLU A 74 17.03 2.90 -17.90
N ARG A 75 16.02 3.43 -17.21
CA ARG A 75 15.38 2.75 -16.07
C ARG A 75 13.86 2.75 -16.17
N TRP A 76 13.24 1.81 -15.47
CA TRP A 76 11.79 1.79 -15.29
C TRP A 76 11.39 2.69 -14.13
N VAL A 77 10.28 3.42 -14.33
CA VAL A 77 9.69 4.35 -13.36
C VAL A 77 8.17 4.22 -13.38
N ALA A 78 7.50 4.72 -12.35
CA ALA A 78 6.08 4.96 -12.36
C ALA A 78 5.80 6.44 -12.69
N VAL A 79 4.82 6.69 -13.56
CA VAL A 79 4.37 8.05 -13.93
C VAL A 79 2.89 8.18 -13.63
N LYS A 80 2.53 9.04 -12.66
CA LYS A 80 1.15 9.39 -12.33
C LYS A 80 0.76 10.61 -13.16
N LEU A 81 -0.23 10.44 -14.06
CA LEU A 81 -0.79 11.54 -14.84
C LEU A 81 -2.05 12.05 -14.15
N MET A 82 -2.13 13.34 -13.88
CA MET A 82 -3.36 13.98 -13.46
C MET A 82 -4.35 14.01 -14.65
N ARG A 83 -5.63 13.74 -14.39
CA ARG A 83 -6.66 13.86 -15.42
C ARG A 83 -6.82 15.32 -15.83
N LYS A 84 -6.84 15.60 -17.12
CA LYS A 84 -6.95 16.98 -17.63
C LYS A 84 -8.24 17.68 -17.16
N GLU A 85 -9.32 16.92 -17.07
CA GLU A 85 -10.62 17.42 -16.62
C GLU A 85 -10.64 17.90 -15.16
N LEU A 86 -9.62 17.50 -14.37
CA LEU A 86 -9.51 17.84 -12.95
C LEU A 86 -8.50 18.97 -12.67
N VAL A 87 -7.77 19.43 -13.69
CA VAL A 87 -6.78 20.53 -13.55
C VAL A 87 -7.46 21.85 -13.16
N ASP A 88 -8.72 22.03 -13.58
CA ASP A 88 -9.52 23.22 -13.28
C ASP A 88 -10.20 23.16 -11.90
N ASP A 89 -10.13 22.02 -11.18
CA ASP A 89 -10.59 21.92 -9.80
C ASP A 89 -9.45 22.28 -8.83
N PRO A 90 -9.51 23.46 -8.15
CA PRO A 90 -8.44 23.92 -7.26
C PRO A 90 -8.17 22.96 -6.09
N ARG A 91 -9.20 22.23 -5.60
CA ARG A 91 -9.07 21.30 -4.48
C ARG A 91 -8.28 20.06 -4.88
N LEU A 92 -8.60 19.49 -6.04
CA LEU A 92 -7.91 18.30 -6.56
C LEU A 92 -6.48 18.63 -6.97
N LEU A 93 -6.28 19.79 -7.60
CA LEU A 93 -4.96 20.29 -7.95
C LEU A 93 -4.09 20.49 -6.69
N GLU A 94 -4.63 21.13 -5.65
CA GLU A 94 -3.91 21.31 -4.39
C GLU A 94 -3.59 19.97 -3.70
N SER A 95 -4.51 19.02 -3.73
CA SER A 95 -4.26 17.67 -3.19
C SER A 95 -3.12 16.95 -3.92
N PHE A 96 -3.06 17.09 -5.26
CA PHE A 96 -1.97 16.54 -6.06
C PHE A 96 -0.61 17.17 -5.73
N TYR A 97 -0.58 18.52 -5.59
CA TYR A 97 0.64 19.23 -5.14
C TYR A 97 1.05 18.85 -3.72
N ARG A 98 0.08 18.63 -2.83
CA ARG A 98 0.31 18.23 -1.44
C ARG A 98 0.98 16.86 -1.37
N GLU A 99 0.44 15.88 -2.11
CA GLU A 99 1.04 14.54 -2.23
C GLU A 99 2.49 14.63 -2.71
N ALA A 100 2.73 15.37 -3.80
CA ALA A 100 4.06 15.53 -4.36
C ALA A 100 5.05 16.14 -3.34
N ARG A 101 4.65 17.21 -2.65
CA ARG A 101 5.50 17.90 -1.66
C ARG A 101 5.75 17.03 -0.43
N ALA A 102 4.74 16.33 0.09
CA ALA A 102 4.85 15.44 1.23
C ALA A 102 5.88 14.34 0.94
N CYS A 103 5.68 13.58 -0.13
CA CYS A 103 6.61 12.53 -0.51
C CYS A 103 8.03 13.05 -0.84
N ALA A 104 8.15 14.18 -1.54
CA ALA A 104 9.46 14.75 -1.91
C ALA A 104 10.30 15.19 -0.71
N SER A 105 9.66 15.49 0.43
CA SER A 105 10.35 15.83 1.69
C SER A 105 10.84 14.61 2.46
N LEU A 106 10.39 13.41 2.10
CA LEU A 106 10.64 12.18 2.84
C LEU A 106 11.69 11.33 2.11
N ASN A 107 12.73 10.91 2.84
CA ASN A 107 13.75 9.99 2.32
C ASN A 107 13.85 8.77 3.24
N HIS A 108 13.18 7.69 2.84
CA HIS A 108 13.14 6.44 3.58
C HIS A 108 12.97 5.26 2.63
N THR A 109 13.64 4.13 2.90
CA THR A 109 13.62 2.92 2.05
C THR A 109 12.21 2.40 1.81
N ASN A 110 11.31 2.54 2.78
CA ASN A 110 9.95 2.01 2.71
C ASN A 110 8.90 3.09 2.43
N ILE A 111 9.31 4.26 1.93
CA ILE A 111 8.42 5.29 1.35
C ILE A 111 8.72 5.34 -0.15
N ILE A 112 7.68 5.49 -0.96
CA ILE A 112 7.85 5.65 -2.41
C ILE A 112 8.66 6.91 -2.70
N HIS A 113 9.74 6.77 -3.48
CA HIS A 113 10.59 7.92 -3.79
C HIS A 113 10.06 8.67 -5.00
N ILE A 114 9.88 9.99 -4.87
CA ILE A 114 9.52 10.90 -5.97
C ILE A 114 10.79 11.41 -6.63
N TYR A 115 10.88 11.26 -7.95
CA TYR A 115 12.00 11.71 -8.75
C TYR A 115 11.79 13.11 -9.31
N THR A 116 10.59 13.42 -9.82
CA THR A 116 10.23 14.72 -10.34
C THR A 116 8.73 14.93 -10.40
N PHE A 117 8.34 16.19 -10.35
CA PHE A 117 7.00 16.68 -10.62
C PHE A 117 7.12 17.77 -11.66
N ASP A 118 6.37 17.67 -12.76
CA ASP A 118 6.50 18.61 -13.87
C ASP A 118 5.18 18.69 -14.67
N GLU A 119 5.15 19.63 -15.62
CA GLU A 119 4.07 19.81 -16.57
C GLU A 119 4.62 19.73 -18.01
N PHE A 120 3.87 19.07 -18.87
CA PHE A 120 4.16 19.02 -20.30
C PHE A 120 2.88 19.11 -21.12
N GLU A 121 2.78 20.12 -21.98
CA GLU A 121 1.60 20.39 -22.83
C GLU A 121 0.27 20.43 -22.05
N GLY A 122 0.26 21.09 -20.88
CA GLY A 122 -0.90 21.17 -19.99
C GLY A 122 -1.21 19.87 -19.23
N GLN A 123 -0.33 18.86 -19.33
CA GLN A 123 -0.46 17.62 -18.59
C GLN A 123 0.46 17.62 -17.37
N LEU A 124 -0.11 17.75 -16.18
CA LEU A 124 0.62 17.56 -14.92
C LEU A 124 0.95 16.08 -14.69
N TYR A 125 2.16 15.81 -14.27
CA TYR A 125 2.62 14.45 -13.99
C TYR A 125 3.64 14.39 -12.86
N LEU A 126 3.66 13.24 -12.20
CA LEU A 126 4.58 12.89 -11.12
C LEU A 126 5.35 11.64 -11.53
N VAL A 127 6.68 11.69 -11.47
CA VAL A 127 7.55 10.54 -11.73
C VAL A 127 8.08 10.02 -10.41
N MET A 128 7.96 8.72 -10.19
CA MET A 128 8.34 8.10 -8.94
C MET A 128 8.95 6.70 -9.14
N GLU A 129 9.50 6.18 -8.08
CA GLU A 129 9.98 4.79 -7.99
C GLU A 129 8.89 3.81 -8.47
N LEU A 130 9.31 2.78 -9.19
CA LEU A 130 8.41 1.73 -9.64
C LEU A 130 8.24 0.67 -8.56
N ALA A 131 7.01 0.48 -8.10
CA ALA A 131 6.58 -0.60 -7.21
C ALA A 131 5.42 -1.33 -7.90
N ASP A 132 5.76 -2.31 -8.74
CA ASP A 132 4.82 -3.00 -9.64
C ASP A 132 4.66 -4.51 -9.33
N GLN A 133 5.13 -4.96 -8.15
CA GLN A 133 4.96 -6.35 -7.70
C GLN A 133 3.66 -6.57 -6.91
N GLY A 134 2.68 -5.68 -7.09
CA GLY A 134 1.39 -5.70 -6.41
C GLY A 134 1.38 -4.97 -5.07
N SER A 135 0.22 -4.97 -4.43
CA SER A 135 0.00 -4.40 -3.10
C SER A 135 -0.11 -5.49 -2.03
N LEU A 136 -0.06 -5.10 -0.77
CA LEU A 136 -0.38 -6.00 0.34
C LEU A 136 -1.82 -6.54 0.20
N ASP A 137 -2.74 -5.71 -0.30
CA ASP A 137 -4.13 -6.08 -0.60
C ASP A 137 -4.19 -7.22 -1.64
N SER A 138 -3.50 -7.07 -2.77
CA SER A 138 -3.45 -8.11 -3.79
C SER A 138 -2.77 -9.41 -3.31
N LYS A 139 -1.83 -9.31 -2.37
CA LYS A 139 -1.25 -10.51 -1.72
C LYS A 139 -2.28 -11.19 -0.81
N ILE A 140 -3.06 -10.42 -0.03
CA ILE A 140 -4.14 -10.96 0.82
C ILE A 140 -5.20 -11.62 -0.07
N GLU A 141 -5.66 -10.97 -1.14
CA GLU A 141 -6.61 -11.56 -2.09
C GLU A 141 -6.11 -12.89 -2.68
N LYS A 142 -4.82 -12.95 -3.04
CA LYS A 142 -4.23 -14.13 -3.68
C LYS A 142 -3.98 -15.29 -2.73
N TYR A 143 -3.52 -15.01 -1.50
CA TYR A 143 -3.06 -16.02 -0.55
C TYR A 143 -3.98 -16.20 0.65
N HIS A 144 -5.06 -15.42 0.76
CA HIS A 144 -5.99 -15.26 1.88
C HIS A 144 -5.33 -14.68 3.13
N ARG A 145 -4.19 -15.18 3.53
CA ARG A 145 -3.37 -14.65 4.63
C ARG A 145 -1.89 -14.84 4.32
N LEU A 146 -1.06 -14.05 4.98
CA LEU A 146 0.39 -14.10 4.80
C LEU A 146 1.06 -14.78 6.00
N PRO A 147 2.27 -15.37 5.80
CA PRO A 147 3.06 -15.90 6.89
C PRO A 147 3.35 -14.85 7.95
N GLU A 148 3.27 -15.23 9.23
CA GLU A 148 3.48 -14.32 10.37
C GLU A 148 4.80 -13.56 10.27
N LEU A 149 5.88 -14.24 9.87
CA LEU A 149 7.19 -13.61 9.70
C LEU A 149 7.18 -12.48 8.65
N GLU A 150 6.51 -12.71 7.49
CA GLU A 150 6.38 -11.70 6.44
C GLU A 150 5.58 -10.49 6.93
N VAL A 151 4.49 -10.71 7.66
CA VAL A 151 3.65 -9.63 8.20
C VAL A 151 4.40 -8.81 9.25
N LEU A 152 5.18 -9.47 10.11
CA LEU A 152 6.03 -8.78 11.10
C LEU A 152 7.11 -7.93 10.40
N ASP A 153 7.76 -8.45 9.35
CA ASP A 153 8.74 -7.70 8.56
C ASP A 153 8.12 -6.49 7.87
N VAL A 154 6.93 -6.62 7.27
CA VAL A 154 6.17 -5.50 6.71
C VAL A 154 5.81 -4.48 7.81
N GLY A 155 5.31 -4.95 8.96
CA GLY A 155 4.93 -4.10 10.09
C GLY A 155 6.09 -3.25 10.60
N ILE A 156 7.26 -3.84 10.81
CA ILE A 156 8.48 -3.15 11.25
C ILE A 156 8.88 -2.08 10.24
N LYS A 157 8.92 -2.41 8.95
CA LYS A 157 9.35 -1.52 7.88
C LYS A 157 8.38 -0.35 7.69
N ILE A 158 7.08 -0.60 7.72
CA ILE A 158 6.07 0.46 7.57
C ILE A 158 5.97 1.31 8.84
N ALA A 159 6.10 0.75 10.04
CA ALA A 159 6.19 1.54 11.27
C ALA A 159 7.41 2.49 11.24
N SER A 160 8.57 2.03 10.74
CA SER A 160 9.75 2.89 10.54
C SER A 160 9.49 3.99 9.50
N ALA A 161 8.76 3.70 8.42
CA ALA A 161 8.36 4.70 7.44
C ALA A 161 7.43 5.76 8.06
N LEU A 162 6.46 5.35 8.88
CA LEU A 162 5.54 6.25 9.58
C LEU A 162 6.24 7.10 10.65
N ASP A 163 7.27 6.58 11.31
CA ASP A 163 8.13 7.37 12.19
C ASP A 163 8.85 8.49 11.44
N MET A 164 9.36 8.21 10.22
CA MET A 164 9.92 9.24 9.35
C MET A 164 8.88 10.29 8.94
N VAL A 165 7.66 9.88 8.62
CA VAL A 165 6.54 10.79 8.30
C VAL A 165 6.26 11.72 9.50
N LEU A 166 6.20 11.16 10.71
CA LEU A 166 5.97 11.92 11.95
C LEU A 166 7.12 12.91 12.24
N LYS A 167 8.39 12.52 12.04
CA LYS A 167 9.56 13.41 12.18
C LYS A 167 9.52 14.63 11.26
N HIS A 168 8.78 14.54 10.14
CA HIS A 168 8.51 15.67 9.25
C HIS A 168 7.20 16.39 9.60
N SER A 169 6.65 16.15 10.80
CA SER A 169 5.39 16.73 11.27
C SER A 169 4.19 16.45 10.34
N LEU A 170 4.19 15.26 9.71
CA LEU A 170 3.13 14.81 8.83
C LEU A 170 2.39 13.61 9.45
N LEU A 171 1.13 13.43 9.06
CA LEU A 171 0.34 12.22 9.27
C LEU A 171 -0.09 11.69 7.90
N HIS A 172 -0.09 10.37 7.72
CA HIS A 172 -0.46 9.75 6.45
C HIS A 172 -1.97 9.72 6.23
N ARG A 173 -2.74 9.32 7.26
CA ARG A 173 -4.22 9.33 7.33
C ARG A 173 -4.97 8.32 6.44
N ASP A 174 -4.26 7.53 5.63
CA ASP A 174 -4.87 6.50 4.77
C ASP A 174 -4.02 5.21 4.72
N ILE A 175 -3.67 4.68 5.89
CA ILE A 175 -2.93 3.42 5.99
C ILE A 175 -3.90 2.26 5.78
N LYS A 176 -3.65 1.48 4.72
CA LYS A 176 -4.43 0.28 4.35
C LYS A 176 -3.61 -0.63 3.46
N PRO A 177 -3.99 -1.91 3.28
CA PRO A 177 -3.24 -2.86 2.45
C PRO A 177 -3.02 -2.38 1.02
N ALA A 178 -3.97 -1.68 0.41
CA ALA A 178 -3.87 -1.16 -0.95
C ALA A 178 -2.76 -0.09 -1.12
N ASN A 179 -2.39 0.63 -0.04
CA ASN A 179 -1.39 1.69 -0.03
C ASN A 179 0.01 1.21 0.40
N ILE A 180 0.22 -0.10 0.52
CA ILE A 180 1.52 -0.73 0.72
C ILE A 180 1.84 -1.55 -0.52
N LEU A 181 2.65 -1.00 -1.42
CA LEU A 181 3.07 -1.65 -2.65
C LEU A 181 4.39 -2.38 -2.46
N PHE A 182 4.74 -3.28 -3.39
CA PHE A 182 6.02 -3.97 -3.38
C PHE A 182 6.82 -3.64 -4.65
N ASN A 183 8.11 -3.37 -4.49
CA ASN A 183 9.04 -3.19 -5.61
C ASN A 183 9.63 -4.53 -6.08
N ALA A 184 10.55 -4.49 -7.06
CA ALA A 184 11.17 -5.67 -7.64
C ALA A 184 11.94 -6.54 -6.62
N ASP A 185 12.45 -5.93 -5.54
CA ASP A 185 13.16 -6.62 -4.46
C ASP A 185 12.22 -7.14 -3.36
N ASN A 186 10.89 -7.10 -3.61
CA ASN A 186 9.84 -7.42 -2.64
C ASN A 186 9.89 -6.54 -1.37
N GLU A 187 10.44 -5.32 -1.48
CA GLU A 187 10.44 -4.36 -0.39
C GLU A 187 9.10 -3.61 -0.34
N PRO A 188 8.45 -3.50 0.83
CA PRO A 188 7.22 -2.74 0.98
C PRO A 188 7.50 -1.24 0.87
N LYS A 189 6.64 -0.55 0.12
CA LYS A 189 6.68 0.89 -0.14
C LYS A 189 5.35 1.51 0.24
N LEU A 190 5.37 2.43 1.19
CA LEU A 190 4.21 3.23 1.53
C LEU A 190 3.97 4.27 0.43
N VAL A 191 2.75 4.33 -0.07
CA VAL A 191 2.33 5.21 -1.18
C VAL A 191 1.06 5.98 -0.81
N ASP A 192 0.68 6.93 -1.66
CA ASP A 192 -0.57 7.69 -1.59
C ASP A 192 -0.66 8.64 -0.38
N PHE A 193 0.14 9.70 -0.44
CA PHE A 193 0.15 10.79 0.54
C PHE A 193 -0.90 11.88 0.23
N GLY A 194 -1.91 11.58 -0.60
CA GLY A 194 -2.95 12.53 -1.00
C GLY A 194 -3.76 13.11 0.16
N LEU A 195 -3.90 12.34 1.25
CA LEU A 195 -4.54 12.77 2.49
C LEU A 195 -3.55 13.24 3.56
N ALA A 196 -2.23 13.20 3.29
CA ALA A 196 -1.23 13.61 4.26
C ALA A 196 -1.37 15.09 4.62
N ARG A 197 -1.33 15.40 5.92
CA ARG A 197 -1.42 16.77 6.46
C ARG A 197 -0.39 16.99 7.55
N LYS A 198 -0.02 18.25 7.78
CA LYS A 198 0.76 18.63 8.96
C LYS A 198 -0.03 18.38 10.24
N VAL A 199 0.67 17.95 11.29
CA VAL A 199 0.08 17.67 12.62
C VAL A 199 -0.67 18.91 13.19
N GLU A 200 -0.19 20.12 12.87
CA GLU A 200 -0.74 21.38 13.34
C GLU A 200 -1.91 21.95 12.50
N ALA A 201 -2.26 21.28 11.38
CA ALA A 201 -3.36 21.77 10.53
C ALA A 201 -4.69 21.58 11.27
N GLU A 202 -5.32 22.72 11.59
CA GLU A 202 -6.59 22.80 12.31
C GLU A 202 -7.70 22.00 11.61
N HIS A 203 -8.68 21.61 12.42
CA HIS A 203 -9.82 20.77 12.12
C HIS A 203 -10.72 21.35 11.01
N GLU A 204 -10.31 21.21 9.76
CA GLU A 204 -11.31 21.23 8.69
C GLU A 204 -12.04 19.88 8.74
N VAL A 205 -13.28 19.92 9.21
CA VAL A 205 -14.21 18.79 9.13
C VAL A 205 -14.52 18.57 7.65
N GLU A 206 -13.69 17.81 6.97
CA GLU A 206 -14.06 17.32 5.65
C GLU A 206 -15.22 16.33 5.83
N ASP A 207 -16.27 16.50 5.02
CA ASP A 207 -17.27 15.44 4.81
C ASP A 207 -16.52 14.24 4.24
N VAL A 208 -16.16 13.32 5.14
CA VAL A 208 -15.45 12.11 4.79
C VAL A 208 -16.41 11.27 3.97
N ALA A 209 -16.26 11.29 2.64
CA ALA A 209 -16.74 10.20 1.84
C ALA A 209 -15.99 8.95 2.32
N TRP A 210 -16.63 8.19 3.20
CA TRP A 210 -16.06 6.97 3.77
C TRP A 210 -15.77 6.01 2.61
N GLY A 211 -14.50 5.98 2.18
CA GLY A 211 -13.98 4.79 1.54
C GLY A 211 -14.11 3.61 2.51
N THR A 212 -13.60 2.48 2.18
CA THR A 212 -13.70 1.26 2.98
C THR A 212 -13.24 1.49 4.45
N PRO A 213 -14.15 1.50 5.46
CA PRO A 213 -13.84 1.97 6.83
C PRO A 213 -13.09 0.93 7.68
N TYR A 214 -12.62 -0.16 7.08
CA TYR A 214 -12.06 -1.31 7.80
C TYR A 214 -10.77 -1.04 8.59
N TYR A 215 -10.14 0.13 8.41
CA TYR A 215 -8.85 0.46 9.04
C TYR A 215 -8.89 1.79 9.78
N VAL A 216 -10.05 2.40 9.90
CA VAL A 216 -10.20 3.76 10.45
C VAL A 216 -10.10 3.75 11.97
N ALA A 217 -9.32 4.67 12.53
CA ALA A 217 -9.15 4.80 13.97
C ALA A 217 -10.42 5.34 14.66
N PRO A 218 -10.73 4.89 15.90
CA PRO A 218 -11.91 5.32 16.65
C PRO A 218 -12.00 6.83 16.84
N GLU A 219 -10.88 7.52 17.10
CA GLU A 219 -10.82 8.97 17.27
C GLU A 219 -11.20 9.73 16.00
N LYS A 220 -10.82 9.22 14.82
CA LYS A 220 -11.23 9.82 13.54
C LYS A 220 -12.74 9.68 13.32
N ILE A 221 -13.33 8.54 13.67
CA ILE A 221 -14.77 8.32 13.62
C ILE A 221 -15.52 9.28 14.54
N LYS A 222 -15.00 9.50 15.76
CA LYS A 222 -15.55 10.41 16.76
C LYS A 222 -15.32 11.88 16.45
N ARG A 223 -14.57 12.19 15.37
CA ARG A 223 -14.12 13.55 15.02
C ARG A 223 -13.26 14.20 16.12
N GLU A 224 -12.52 13.37 16.86
CA GLU A 224 -11.51 13.79 17.81
C GLU A 224 -10.19 14.10 17.08
N PRO A 225 -9.24 14.84 17.67
CA PRO A 225 -7.95 15.14 17.06
C PRO A 225 -7.19 13.87 16.65
N GLU A 226 -6.83 13.78 15.37
CA GLU A 226 -5.97 12.72 14.86
C GLU A 226 -4.50 13.00 15.25
N SER A 227 -3.77 11.94 15.55
CA SER A 227 -2.34 11.97 15.80
C SER A 227 -1.65 10.78 15.12
N PHE A 228 -0.34 10.63 15.33
CA PHE A 228 0.39 9.43 14.85
C PHE A 228 -0.20 8.12 15.38
N LEU A 229 -0.92 8.18 16.51
CA LEU A 229 -1.61 7.03 17.08
C LEU A 229 -2.77 6.56 16.19
N SER A 230 -3.37 7.46 15.40
CA SER A 230 -4.41 7.10 14.43
C SER A 230 -3.83 6.31 13.24
N ASP A 231 -2.67 6.73 12.70
CA ASP A 231 -1.94 5.98 11.67
C ASP A 231 -1.43 4.63 12.22
N MET A 232 -0.99 4.61 13.48
CA MET A 232 -0.56 3.39 14.17
C MET A 232 -1.70 2.37 14.30
N TYR A 233 -2.91 2.82 14.66
CA TYR A 233 -4.10 1.97 14.70
C TYR A 233 -4.42 1.40 13.31
N SER A 234 -4.40 2.23 12.28
CA SER A 234 -4.66 1.82 10.89
C SER A 234 -3.62 0.81 10.39
N LEU A 235 -2.35 0.97 10.81
CA LEU A 235 -1.31 -0.04 10.57
C LEU A 235 -1.65 -1.34 11.29
N GLY A 236 -2.08 -1.30 12.55
CA GLY A 236 -2.53 -2.48 13.29
C GLY A 236 -3.64 -3.24 12.57
N GLY A 237 -4.67 -2.53 12.10
CA GLY A 237 -5.76 -3.12 11.32
C GLY A 237 -5.31 -3.74 9.99
N THR A 238 -4.35 -3.08 9.33
CA THR A 238 -3.72 -3.57 8.09
C THR A 238 -2.96 -4.88 8.33
N LEU A 239 -2.15 -4.95 9.39
CA LEU A 239 -1.39 -6.14 9.76
C LEU A 239 -2.30 -7.27 10.24
N TYR A 240 -3.35 -6.94 10.99
CA TYR A 240 -4.38 -7.90 11.40
C TYR A 240 -5.00 -8.59 10.18
N HIS A 241 -5.43 -7.81 9.19
CA HIS A 241 -6.00 -8.34 7.95
C HIS A 241 -5.00 -9.22 7.21
N ALA A 242 -3.74 -8.80 7.08
CA ALA A 242 -2.70 -9.59 6.42
C ALA A 242 -2.42 -10.92 7.13
N LEU A 243 -2.48 -10.96 8.47
CA LEU A 243 -2.25 -12.15 9.28
C LEU A 243 -3.40 -13.14 9.28
N THR A 244 -4.63 -12.62 9.40
CA THR A 244 -5.81 -13.46 9.64
C THR A 244 -6.57 -13.78 8.35
N GLY A 245 -6.41 -12.97 7.29
CA GLY A 245 -7.23 -13.01 6.09
C GLY A 245 -8.61 -12.37 6.27
N HIS A 246 -8.86 -11.78 7.45
CA HIS A 246 -10.12 -11.13 7.79
C HIS A 246 -9.85 -9.69 8.26
N VAL A 247 -10.73 -8.77 7.88
CA VAL A 247 -10.70 -7.41 8.43
C VAL A 247 -10.96 -7.43 9.94
N PRO A 248 -10.43 -6.47 10.71
CA PRO A 248 -10.60 -6.45 12.18
C PRO A 248 -12.05 -6.47 12.64
N PHE A 249 -12.91 -5.78 11.90
CA PHE A 249 -14.35 -5.71 12.12
C PHE A 249 -15.05 -5.81 10.79
N ASP A 250 -15.93 -6.79 10.66
CA ASP A 250 -16.78 -7.03 9.49
C ASP A 250 -18.25 -6.97 9.89
N ALA A 251 -19.07 -6.33 9.08
CA ALA A 251 -20.49 -6.19 9.32
C ALA A 251 -21.24 -5.93 8.00
N PRO A 252 -22.56 -6.18 7.94
CA PRO A 252 -23.37 -6.00 6.73
C PRO A 252 -23.42 -4.57 6.20
N THR A 253 -23.25 -3.56 7.06
CA THR A 253 -23.30 -2.15 6.67
C THR A 253 -22.04 -1.39 7.10
N VAL A 254 -21.73 -0.31 6.37
CA VAL A 254 -20.61 0.59 6.68
C VAL A 254 -20.75 1.19 8.08
N GLU A 255 -21.98 1.56 8.45
CA GLU A 255 -22.30 2.14 9.74
C GLU A 255 -22.00 1.18 10.90
N GLU A 256 -22.33 -0.11 10.73
CA GLU A 256 -22.04 -1.15 11.73
C GLU A 256 -20.52 -1.39 11.86
N VAL A 257 -19.76 -1.39 10.76
CA VAL A 257 -18.29 -1.47 10.79
C VAL A 257 -17.72 -0.29 11.56
N VAL A 258 -18.19 0.92 11.29
CA VAL A 258 -17.79 2.16 11.99
C VAL A 258 -18.07 2.07 13.49
N VAL A 259 -19.27 1.60 13.88
CA VAL A 259 -19.63 1.39 15.29
C VAL A 259 -18.72 0.34 15.94
N ALA A 260 -18.40 -0.74 15.23
CA ALA A 260 -17.54 -1.79 15.76
C ALA A 260 -16.10 -1.28 16.01
N HIS A 261 -15.56 -0.40 15.17
CA HIS A 261 -14.28 0.25 15.44
C HIS A 261 -14.26 1.06 16.73
N VAL A 262 -15.40 1.65 17.12
CA VAL A 262 -15.52 2.45 18.36
C VAL A 262 -15.80 1.59 19.58
N GLN A 263 -16.64 0.56 19.47
CA GLN A 263 -17.27 -0.10 20.64
C GLN A 263 -16.90 -1.57 20.79
N THR A 264 -16.64 -2.30 19.70
CA THR A 264 -16.44 -3.74 19.76
C THR A 264 -14.98 -4.07 20.07
N ALA A 265 -14.74 -4.95 21.06
CA ALA A 265 -13.41 -5.44 21.37
C ALA A 265 -12.83 -6.20 20.16
N LEU A 266 -11.53 -6.01 19.89
CA LEU A 266 -10.84 -6.78 18.85
C LEU A 266 -10.76 -8.26 19.26
N THR A 267 -11.14 -9.16 18.37
CA THR A 267 -10.84 -10.58 18.55
C THR A 267 -9.32 -10.78 18.39
N PRO A 268 -8.60 -11.30 19.39
CA PRO A 268 -7.18 -11.54 19.26
C PRO A 268 -6.83 -12.40 18.04
N PRO A 269 -5.79 -12.03 17.25
CA PRO A 269 -5.42 -12.75 16.04
C PRO A 269 -5.23 -14.26 16.22
N ASN A 270 -4.63 -14.70 17.34
CA ASN A 270 -4.41 -16.11 17.66
C ASN A 270 -5.68 -16.88 18.03
N LEU A 271 -6.79 -16.21 18.29
CA LEU A 271 -8.10 -16.86 18.43
C LEU A 271 -8.78 -17.07 17.07
N VAL A 272 -8.41 -16.29 16.05
CA VAL A 272 -8.86 -16.45 14.66
C VAL A 272 -8.00 -17.47 13.93
N VAL A 273 -6.68 -17.38 14.12
CA VAL A 273 -5.67 -18.26 13.51
C VAL A 273 -4.75 -18.78 14.61
N PRO A 274 -4.99 -20.01 15.12
CA PRO A 274 -4.28 -20.56 16.29
C PRO A 274 -2.75 -20.69 16.13
N GLU A 275 -2.25 -20.66 14.90
CA GLU A 275 -0.80 -20.73 14.62
C GLU A 275 -0.07 -19.41 14.88
N ILE A 276 -0.79 -18.29 14.99
CA ILE A 276 -0.20 -16.97 15.30
C ILE A 276 0.32 -17.00 16.75
N THR A 277 1.56 -16.54 16.93
CA THR A 277 2.19 -16.52 18.24
C THR A 277 1.53 -15.51 19.18
N GLN A 278 1.56 -15.81 20.48
CA GLN A 278 0.98 -14.92 21.51
C GLN A 278 1.60 -13.51 21.46
N PRO A 279 2.94 -13.32 21.34
CA PRO A 279 3.53 -11.99 21.29
C PRO A 279 3.06 -11.14 20.11
N THR A 280 2.87 -11.76 18.93
CA THR A 280 2.32 -11.07 17.75
C THR A 280 0.88 -10.66 17.99
N SER A 281 0.08 -11.57 18.54
CA SER A 281 -1.31 -11.30 18.88
C SER A 281 -1.43 -10.16 19.90
N ASP A 282 -0.64 -10.18 20.98
CA ASP A 282 -0.65 -9.15 22.02
C ASP A 282 -0.24 -7.77 21.47
N ALA A 283 0.77 -7.74 20.60
CA ALA A 283 1.20 -6.49 19.96
C ALA A 283 0.07 -5.90 19.10
N LEU A 284 -0.67 -6.72 18.33
CA LEU A 284 -1.77 -6.24 17.51
C LEU A 284 -2.99 -5.83 18.32
N VAL A 285 -3.30 -6.53 19.40
CA VAL A 285 -4.37 -6.13 20.34
C VAL A 285 -4.04 -4.78 20.96
N ARG A 286 -2.78 -4.56 21.39
CA ARG A 286 -2.36 -3.29 21.99
C ARG A 286 -2.38 -2.15 20.97
N VAL A 287 -1.85 -2.34 19.76
CA VAL A 287 -1.82 -1.29 18.73
C VAL A 287 -3.22 -0.86 18.30
N MET A 288 -4.20 -1.76 18.39
CA MET A 288 -5.59 -1.50 18.05
C MET A 288 -6.47 -1.20 19.28
N ALA A 289 -5.89 -0.84 20.42
CA ALA A 289 -6.66 -0.38 21.57
C ALA A 289 -7.56 0.81 21.20
N LYS A 290 -8.79 0.80 21.72
CA LYS A 290 -9.79 1.83 21.39
C LYS A 290 -9.36 3.20 21.91
N ASN A 291 -8.85 3.24 23.14
CA ASN A 291 -8.24 4.44 23.72
C ASN A 291 -6.82 4.61 23.16
N PRO A 292 -6.51 5.72 22.46
CA PRO A 292 -5.16 5.96 21.96
C PRO A 292 -4.06 5.90 23.02
N ALA A 293 -4.35 6.29 24.27
CA ALA A 293 -3.38 6.27 25.36
C ALA A 293 -2.95 4.85 25.81
N GLU A 294 -3.70 3.83 25.42
CA GLU A 294 -3.37 2.41 25.70
C GLU A 294 -2.51 1.77 24.61
N ARG A 295 -2.32 2.45 23.48
CA ARG A 295 -1.46 2.02 22.36
C ARG A 295 0.02 2.17 22.75
N PHE A 296 0.92 1.94 21.81
CA PHE A 296 2.34 2.22 21.99
C PHE A 296 2.59 3.73 21.99
N LEU A 297 3.52 4.17 22.85
CA LEU A 297 3.81 5.60 23.05
C LEU A 297 4.63 6.21 21.90
N SER A 298 5.25 5.37 21.07
CA SER A 298 6.03 5.79 19.90
C SER A 298 6.08 4.67 18.87
N TYR A 299 6.50 4.99 17.64
CA TYR A 299 6.81 3.97 16.64
C TYR A 299 8.02 3.11 17.05
N ASP A 300 9.00 3.66 17.76
CA ASP A 300 10.13 2.88 18.29
C ASP A 300 9.66 1.79 19.25
N GLU A 301 8.72 2.10 20.15
CA GLU A 301 8.16 1.09 21.07
C GLU A 301 7.40 -0.01 20.30
N LEU A 302 6.60 0.36 19.30
CA LEU A 302 5.93 -0.61 18.43
C LEU A 302 6.93 -1.49 17.67
N ILE A 303 7.95 -0.88 17.06
CA ILE A 303 9.00 -1.58 16.31
C ILE A 303 9.74 -2.57 17.23
N MET A 304 10.08 -2.18 18.44
CA MET A 304 10.70 -3.07 19.43
C MET A 304 9.80 -4.26 19.78
N ALA A 305 8.50 -4.05 19.97
CA ALA A 305 7.54 -5.11 20.24
C ALA A 305 7.42 -6.09 19.07
N LEU A 306 7.35 -5.59 17.82
CA LEU A 306 7.31 -6.42 16.62
C LEU A 306 8.63 -7.19 16.42
N HIS A 307 9.79 -6.58 16.71
CA HIS A 307 11.08 -7.28 16.68
C HIS A 307 11.16 -8.39 17.74
N ALA A 308 10.64 -8.16 18.93
CA ALA A 308 10.60 -9.17 19.98
C ALA A 308 9.72 -10.37 19.57
N ALA A 309 8.52 -10.10 19.01
CA ALA A 309 7.65 -11.14 18.47
C ALA A 309 8.33 -11.94 17.36
N ARG A 310 8.98 -11.24 16.40
CA ARG A 310 9.73 -11.84 15.31
C ARG A 310 10.88 -12.74 15.80
N ALA A 311 11.65 -12.27 16.76
CA ALA A 311 12.75 -13.04 17.35
C ALA A 311 12.25 -14.31 18.02
N GLN A 312 11.14 -14.22 18.79
CA GLN A 312 10.54 -15.37 19.45
C GLN A 312 10.00 -16.39 18.44
N LEU A 313 9.33 -15.92 17.36
CA LEU A 313 8.86 -16.78 16.26
C LEU A 313 10.03 -17.53 15.62
N LEU A 314 11.14 -16.85 15.31
CA LEU A 314 12.33 -17.49 14.75
C LEU A 314 12.94 -18.53 15.68
N VAL A 315 13.02 -18.24 16.99
CA VAL A 315 13.48 -19.21 17.99
C VAL A 315 12.58 -20.44 18.01
N GLN A 316 11.25 -20.28 17.93
CA GLN A 316 10.32 -21.42 17.89
C GLN A 316 10.47 -22.26 16.62
N GLN A 317 10.69 -21.62 15.47
CA GLN A 317 10.83 -22.30 14.18
C GLN A 317 12.18 -23.03 14.04
N TYR A 318 13.26 -22.43 14.56
CA TYR A 318 14.63 -22.94 14.39
C TYR A 318 15.24 -23.54 15.66
N ALA A 319 14.53 -23.52 16.82
CA ALA A 319 14.97 -24.25 17.99
C ALA A 319 15.07 -25.73 17.64
N LEU A 320 16.30 -26.21 17.52
CA LEU A 320 16.60 -27.61 17.25
C LEU A 320 15.92 -28.52 18.27
N PRO A 321 15.51 -29.73 17.90
CA PRO A 321 14.83 -30.67 18.80
C PRO A 321 15.73 -31.24 19.91
N GLU A 322 16.73 -30.52 20.40
CA GLU A 322 17.62 -30.97 21.46
C GLU A 322 16.93 -31.15 22.84
N THR A 323 15.80 -30.49 23.06
CA THR A 323 15.03 -30.63 24.31
C THR A 323 14.25 -31.94 24.43
N ARG A 324 14.10 -32.75 23.36
CA ARG A 324 13.51 -34.09 23.46
C ARG A 324 14.52 -35.16 23.88
N GLN A 325 15.82 -35.00 23.63
CA GLN A 325 16.84 -35.96 24.07
C GLN A 325 17.25 -35.82 25.54
N ALA A 326 17.10 -34.64 26.14
CA ALA A 326 17.41 -34.44 27.54
C ALA A 326 16.45 -35.18 28.51
N LYS A 327 15.18 -35.35 28.10
CA LYS A 327 14.21 -36.15 28.90
C LYS A 327 14.37 -37.66 28.77
N ALA A 328 15.02 -38.13 27.70
CA ALA A 328 15.28 -39.57 27.54
C ALA A 328 16.54 -40.05 28.31
N LYS A 329 17.51 -39.14 28.54
CA LYS A 329 18.76 -39.49 29.27
C LYS A 329 18.63 -39.54 30.79
N THR A 330 17.57 -38.99 31.34
CA THR A 330 17.31 -39.08 32.83
C THR A 330 16.54 -40.31 33.25
N ALA A 331 16.15 -41.18 32.34
CA ALA A 331 15.35 -42.38 32.68
C ALA A 331 16.17 -43.64 32.96
N TRP A 332 17.49 -43.69 32.70
CA TRP A 332 18.32 -44.89 32.90
C TRP A 332 19.24 -44.89 34.10
N TRP A 333 19.02 -44.02 35.09
CA TRP A 333 19.65 -44.04 36.40
C TRP A 333 18.72 -44.55 37.51
N ARG A 334 17.60 -45.17 37.13
CA ARG A 334 16.67 -45.80 38.08
C ARG A 334 16.37 -47.25 37.66
N LEU A 335 17.43 -48.10 37.63
CA LEU A 335 17.36 -49.55 37.75
C LEU A 335 18.54 -50.01 38.60
#